data_2b84a95c5ef13f998db07d2600b9edd7
#
_entry.id   2b84a95c5ef13f998db07d2600b9edd7
#
_cell.length_a   1.000
_cell.length_b   1.000
_cell.length_c   1.000
_cell.angle_alpha   90.00
_cell.angle_beta   90.00
_cell.angle_gamma   90.00
#
_symmetry.space_group_name_H-M   'P 1'
#
loop_
_entity.id
_entity.type
_entity.pdbx_description
1 polymer ?
#
loop_
_entity_poly.entity_id
_entity_poly.type
_entity_poly.pdbx_seq_one_letter_code
_entity_poly.pdbx_strand_id
1 'polypeptide(L)'
;MKFLRSVTTQIALAFMILAGAPTTAMADDHAVDITGDSADWKKRAGLRFGYNYLSNGDKPTNGEEVKLRSPHMFAIGYELQQTMSGGDWLDILFIQNVTISGLEQSVIAPSANVLVGFEVNDTLQLAVGGNLSVYDPSPDGNYIHLVTALGFTAAAGKLSVPLHLVYVPDVNGFWRCAITTGVNW
;
A
#
# COMPACT_ATOMS: atom_id res chain seq x y z
N MET A 1 2.22 23.25 -18.27
CA MET A 1 3.64 22.90 -18.07
C MET A 1 4.06 22.73 -16.60
N LYS A 2 3.48 23.43 -15.63
CA LYS A 2 3.79 23.24 -14.18
C LYS A 2 3.29 21.90 -13.64
N PHE A 3 2.14 21.40 -14.11
CA PHE A 3 1.55 20.14 -13.68
C PHE A 3 2.41 18.90 -14.01
N LEU A 4 2.95 18.82 -15.23
CA LEU A 4 3.82 17.71 -15.62
C LEU A 4 5.09 17.62 -14.75
N ARG A 5 5.65 18.76 -14.33
CA ARG A 5 6.84 18.75 -13.45
C ARG A 5 6.54 18.25 -12.05
N SER A 6 5.35 18.55 -11.51
CA SER A 6 4.93 18.08 -10.19
C SER A 6 4.73 16.55 -10.19
N VAL A 7 4.03 16.04 -11.18
CA VAL A 7 3.76 14.57 -11.30
C VAL A 7 5.05 13.77 -11.48
N THR A 8 6.00 14.27 -12.29
CA THR A 8 7.28 13.56 -12.51
C THR A 8 8.11 13.49 -11.22
N THR A 9 8.10 14.56 -10.42
CA THR A 9 8.83 14.57 -9.14
C THR A 9 8.22 13.64 -8.11
N GLN A 10 6.90 13.49 -8.09
CA GLN A 10 6.19 12.63 -7.15
C GLN A 10 6.28 11.15 -7.52
N ILE A 11 6.26 10.83 -8.81
CA ILE A 11 6.53 9.46 -9.31
C ILE A 11 7.96 9.05 -8.97
N ALA A 12 8.93 9.96 -9.12
CA ALA A 12 10.32 9.71 -8.74
C ALA A 12 10.46 9.46 -7.23
N LEU A 13 9.71 10.19 -6.39
CA LEU A 13 9.72 9.99 -4.94
C LEU A 13 9.11 8.63 -4.54
N ALA A 14 8.01 8.23 -5.17
CA ALA A 14 7.40 6.92 -4.95
C ALA A 14 8.34 5.78 -5.38
N PHE A 15 9.05 5.94 -6.49
CA PHE A 15 10.08 4.99 -6.92
C PHE A 15 11.31 4.97 -6.00
N MET A 16 11.71 6.11 -5.42
CA MET A 16 12.80 6.15 -4.44
C MET A 16 12.43 5.41 -3.15
N ILE A 17 11.19 5.47 -2.70
CA ILE A 17 10.74 4.69 -1.53
C ILE A 17 10.81 3.18 -1.83
N LEU A 18 10.52 2.78 -3.05
CA LEU A 18 10.63 1.38 -3.47
C LEU A 18 12.08 0.94 -3.72
N ALA A 19 12.89 1.82 -4.31
CA ALA A 19 14.32 1.56 -4.56
C ALA A 19 15.17 1.63 -3.28
N GLY A 20 14.68 2.34 -2.25
CA GLY A 20 15.28 2.38 -0.92
C GLY A 20 14.91 1.18 -0.03
N ALA A 21 14.08 0.26 -0.51
CA ALA A 21 14.01 -1.05 0.12
C ALA A 21 15.41 -1.67 0.05
N PRO A 22 16.01 -2.07 1.20
CA PRO A 22 17.38 -2.52 1.24
C PRO A 22 17.53 -3.72 0.30
N THR A 23 18.09 -3.46 -0.89
CA THR A 23 18.71 -4.50 -1.66
C THR A 23 19.81 -5.05 -0.79
N THR A 24 19.56 -6.24 -0.23
CA THR A 24 20.57 -6.96 0.55
C THR A 24 21.35 -6.01 1.51
N ALA A 25 20.72 -5.51 2.56
CA ALA A 25 21.45 -5.40 3.79
C ALA A 25 21.87 -6.84 4.08
N MET A 26 23.09 -7.20 3.69
CA MET A 26 23.84 -8.18 4.44
C MET A 26 23.72 -7.68 5.86
N ALA A 27 22.88 -8.34 6.65
CA ALA A 27 22.87 -8.14 8.07
C ALA A 27 24.32 -8.43 8.50
N ASP A 28 25.06 -7.35 8.70
CA ASP A 28 26.32 -7.46 9.39
C ASP A 28 25.96 -8.06 10.75
N ASP A 29 26.71 -9.02 11.18
CA ASP A 29 26.52 -10.00 12.26
C ASP A 29 26.41 -9.37 13.67
N HIS A 30 25.83 -8.18 13.77
CA HIS A 30 25.61 -7.42 15.00
C HIS A 30 24.13 -7.10 15.28
N ALA A 31 23.21 -8.01 14.90
CA ALA A 31 21.89 -8.00 15.51
C ALA A 31 22.06 -8.26 17.01
N VAL A 32 21.71 -7.29 17.82
CA VAL A 32 21.72 -7.45 19.29
C VAL A 32 20.77 -8.60 19.60
N ASP A 33 21.35 -9.73 19.94
CA ASP A 33 20.62 -10.91 20.42
C ASP A 33 20.03 -10.60 21.79
N ILE A 34 18.78 -10.19 21.81
CA ILE A 34 18.04 -9.89 23.05
C ILE A 34 17.52 -11.19 23.69
N THR A 35 17.45 -12.30 22.96
CA THR A 35 16.82 -13.54 23.42
C THR A 35 17.62 -14.81 23.09
N GLY A 36 18.74 -14.72 22.37
CA GLY A 36 19.52 -15.89 21.93
C GLY A 36 18.93 -16.58 20.68
N ASP A 37 17.79 -16.14 20.19
CA ASP A 37 17.19 -16.62 18.94
C ASP A 37 17.18 -15.49 17.90
N SER A 38 17.77 -15.74 16.74
CA SER A 38 17.76 -14.77 15.63
C SER A 38 16.32 -14.57 15.18
N ALA A 39 15.86 -13.32 15.17
CA ALA A 39 14.52 -12.99 14.68
C ALA A 39 14.33 -13.55 13.24
N ASP A 40 13.39 -14.46 13.07
CA ASP A 40 13.13 -15.07 11.76
C ASP A 40 12.32 -14.07 10.91
N TRP A 41 12.94 -13.58 9.84
CA TRP A 41 12.32 -12.67 8.88
C TRP A 41 11.76 -13.43 7.68
N LYS A 42 10.44 -13.46 7.57
CA LYS A 42 9.77 -13.96 6.37
C LYS A 42 9.56 -12.79 5.41
N LYS A 43 9.98 -12.96 4.15
CA LYS A 43 9.74 -11.98 3.08
C LYS A 43 8.83 -12.58 2.03
N ARG A 44 7.80 -11.85 1.66
CA ARG A 44 6.84 -12.20 0.60
C ARG A 44 6.77 -11.03 -0.36
N ALA A 45 6.75 -11.32 -1.64
CA ALA A 45 6.58 -10.31 -2.68
C ALA A 45 5.51 -10.78 -3.66
N GLY A 46 4.73 -9.86 -4.22
CA GLY A 46 3.69 -10.30 -5.13
C GLY A 46 2.95 -9.22 -5.88
N LEU A 47 2.17 -9.68 -6.84
CA LEU A 47 1.28 -8.82 -7.61
C LEU A 47 -0.01 -8.57 -6.83
N ARG A 48 -0.55 -7.36 -6.99
CA ARG A 48 -1.83 -6.95 -6.43
C ARG A 48 -2.78 -6.50 -7.51
N PHE A 49 -4.03 -6.89 -7.34
CA PHE A 49 -5.17 -6.43 -8.11
C PHE A 49 -6.20 -5.90 -7.13
N GLY A 50 -6.81 -4.78 -7.45
CA GLY A 50 -7.73 -4.14 -6.53
C GLY A 50 -8.88 -3.44 -7.21
N TYR A 51 -9.85 -3.13 -6.40
CA TYR A 51 -11.00 -2.31 -6.76
C TYR A 51 -11.14 -1.22 -5.71
N ASN A 52 -11.02 0.02 -6.15
CA ASN A 52 -11.06 1.20 -5.31
C ASN A 52 -12.39 1.93 -5.50
N TYR A 53 -12.92 2.45 -4.41
CA TYR A 53 -14.01 3.40 -4.37
C TYR A 53 -13.53 4.70 -3.74
N LEU A 54 -13.74 5.82 -4.44
CA LEU A 54 -13.47 7.16 -3.95
C LEU A 54 -14.78 7.87 -3.65
N SER A 55 -15.01 8.22 -2.40
CA SER A 55 -16.13 9.08 -2.06
C SER A 55 -15.94 10.44 -2.75
N ASN A 56 -16.99 10.96 -3.37
CA ASN A 56 -16.93 12.21 -4.12
C ASN A 56 -15.94 12.23 -5.32
N GLY A 57 -15.48 11.08 -5.82
CA GLY A 57 -14.58 11.01 -6.97
C GLY A 57 -15.15 11.58 -8.27
N ASP A 58 -16.44 11.84 -8.33
CA ASP A 58 -17.16 12.48 -9.44
C ASP A 58 -17.22 14.02 -9.33
N LYS A 59 -16.69 14.60 -8.24
CA LYS A 59 -16.66 16.05 -8.05
C LYS A 59 -15.37 16.66 -8.61
N PRO A 60 -15.43 17.87 -9.17
CA PRO A 60 -14.24 18.55 -9.67
C PRO A 60 -13.28 18.84 -8.50
N THR A 61 -12.00 18.55 -8.71
CA THR A 61 -10.92 18.78 -7.77
C THR A 61 -10.31 20.15 -8.04
N ASN A 62 -10.27 21.03 -7.05
CA ASN A 62 -9.48 22.30 -6.99
C ASN A 62 -9.32 23.08 -8.32
N GLY A 63 -10.38 23.18 -9.13
CA GLY A 63 -10.37 23.93 -10.38
C GLY A 63 -9.67 23.24 -11.55
N GLU A 64 -9.21 22.00 -11.40
CA GLU A 64 -8.71 21.20 -12.50
C GLU A 64 -9.82 20.32 -13.08
N GLU A 65 -9.93 20.34 -14.41
CA GLU A 65 -11.02 19.67 -15.16
C GLU A 65 -10.94 18.15 -15.22
N VAL A 66 -10.01 17.51 -14.51
CA VAL A 66 -9.88 16.04 -14.51
C VAL A 66 -10.94 15.43 -13.61
N LYS A 67 -12.14 15.35 -14.13
CA LYS A 67 -13.25 14.65 -13.50
C LYS A 67 -13.14 13.16 -13.77
N LEU A 68 -13.12 12.34 -12.71
CA LEU A 68 -13.33 10.91 -12.88
C LEU A 68 -14.72 10.65 -13.47
N ARG A 69 -14.80 9.73 -14.42
CA ARG A 69 -16.09 9.30 -15.00
C ARG A 69 -16.92 8.50 -14.00
N SER A 70 -16.23 7.87 -13.06
CA SER A 70 -16.83 7.02 -12.02
C SER A 70 -16.00 7.11 -10.75
N PRO A 71 -16.60 7.03 -9.56
CA PRO A 71 -15.88 6.92 -8.30
C PRO A 71 -15.19 5.57 -8.11
N HIS A 72 -15.37 4.66 -9.03
CA HIS A 72 -14.86 3.28 -9.00
C HIS A 72 -13.65 3.15 -9.92
N MET A 73 -12.57 2.56 -9.44
CA MET A 73 -11.34 2.35 -10.21
C MET A 73 -10.77 0.96 -9.97
N PHE A 74 -10.30 0.32 -11.04
CA PHE A 74 -9.43 -0.84 -10.91
C PHE A 74 -8.00 -0.41 -10.60
N ALA A 75 -7.32 -1.24 -9.81
CA ALA A 75 -5.92 -1.06 -9.46
C ALA A 75 -5.11 -2.29 -9.78
N ILE A 76 -3.89 -2.07 -10.21
CA ILE A 76 -2.85 -3.08 -10.35
C ILE A 76 -1.60 -2.59 -9.64
N GLY A 77 -0.88 -3.48 -8.97
CA GLY A 77 0.31 -3.07 -8.23
C GLY A 77 1.21 -4.21 -7.83
N TYR A 78 2.19 -3.84 -7.05
CA TYR A 78 3.17 -4.73 -6.47
C TYR A 78 3.29 -4.48 -4.98
N GLU A 79 3.45 -5.55 -4.21
CA GLU A 79 3.59 -5.49 -2.76
C GLU A 79 4.82 -6.26 -2.28
N LEU A 80 5.49 -5.68 -1.31
CA LEU A 80 6.52 -6.30 -0.49
C LEU A 80 5.97 -6.38 0.94
N GLN A 81 5.95 -7.58 1.47
CA GLN A 81 5.57 -7.86 2.84
C GLN A 81 6.77 -8.46 3.58
N GLN A 82 7.08 -7.92 4.73
CA GLN A 82 8.10 -8.42 5.63
C GLN A 82 7.43 -8.72 6.96
N THR A 83 7.64 -9.95 7.46
CA THR A 83 7.06 -10.40 8.71
C THR A 83 8.18 -10.83 9.63
N MET A 84 8.21 -10.29 10.82
CA MET A 84 9.15 -10.67 11.88
C MET A 84 8.39 -11.49 12.92
N SER A 85 8.84 -12.70 13.16
CA SER A 85 8.19 -13.56 14.14
C SER A 85 8.27 -12.95 15.53
N GLY A 86 7.09 -12.80 16.17
CA GLY A 86 6.93 -12.33 17.55
C GLY A 86 6.62 -13.48 18.52
N GLY A 87 6.57 -14.71 18.04
CA GLY A 87 6.25 -15.90 18.81
C GLY A 87 5.37 -16.89 18.05
N ASP A 88 4.60 -17.71 18.78
CA ASP A 88 3.86 -18.82 18.18
C ASP A 88 2.62 -18.38 17.38
N TRP A 89 2.04 -17.23 17.68
CA TRP A 89 0.74 -16.83 17.14
C TRP A 89 0.65 -15.38 16.64
N LEU A 90 1.64 -14.52 16.97
CA LEU A 90 1.64 -13.11 16.63
C LEU A 90 2.96 -12.71 16.00
N ASP A 91 2.90 -12.17 14.80
CA ASP A 91 4.03 -11.64 14.07
C ASP A 91 3.88 -10.12 13.85
N ILE A 92 5.01 -9.41 13.81
CA ILE A 92 5.04 -8.01 13.39
C ILE A 92 5.10 -7.95 11.87
N LEU A 93 4.21 -7.16 11.28
CA LEU A 93 4.01 -7.07 9.85
C LEU A 93 4.45 -5.69 9.34
N PHE A 94 5.23 -5.67 8.28
CA PHE A 94 5.58 -4.48 7.53
C PHE A 94 5.21 -4.66 6.06
N ILE A 95 4.31 -3.81 5.54
CA ILE A 95 3.82 -3.87 4.18
C ILE A 95 4.23 -2.60 3.43
N GLN A 96 4.78 -2.78 2.25
CA GLN A 96 5.03 -1.71 1.27
C GLN A 96 4.34 -2.10 -0.03
N ASN A 97 3.52 -1.21 -0.57
CA ASN A 97 2.95 -1.47 -1.88
C ASN A 97 2.90 -0.21 -2.75
N VAL A 98 2.95 -0.44 -4.05
CA VAL A 98 2.74 0.59 -5.07
C VAL A 98 1.67 0.10 -6.02
N THR A 99 0.70 0.96 -6.30
CA THR A 99 -0.41 0.65 -7.19
C THR A 99 -0.63 1.76 -8.20
N ILE A 100 -1.17 1.40 -9.36
CA ILE A 100 -1.68 2.32 -10.36
C ILE A 100 -3.15 2.02 -10.54
N SER A 101 -3.99 3.04 -10.47
CA SER A 101 -5.45 2.93 -10.58
C SER A 101 -5.98 3.80 -11.70
N GLY A 102 -7.22 3.52 -12.17
CA GLY A 102 -7.98 4.38 -13.07
C GLY A 102 -7.67 4.21 -14.56
N LEU A 103 -6.89 3.20 -14.95
CA LEU A 103 -6.54 2.97 -16.36
C LEU A 103 -7.77 2.77 -17.24
N GLU A 104 -8.83 2.15 -16.72
CA GLU A 104 -10.11 1.95 -17.41
C GLU A 104 -10.86 3.25 -17.70
N GLN A 105 -10.50 4.32 -16.99
CA GLN A 105 -11.06 5.67 -17.19
C GLN A 105 -10.11 6.61 -17.92
N SER A 106 -8.99 6.08 -18.45
CA SER A 106 -7.90 6.85 -19.06
C SER A 106 -7.24 7.83 -18.09
N VAL A 107 -7.26 7.50 -16.80
CA VAL A 107 -6.58 8.22 -15.72
C VAL A 107 -5.45 7.37 -15.19
N ILE A 108 -4.33 7.98 -14.89
CA ILE A 108 -3.21 7.32 -14.22
C ILE A 108 -3.10 7.91 -12.82
N ALA A 109 -3.56 7.14 -11.84
CA ALA A 109 -3.55 7.52 -10.43
C ALA A 109 -2.59 6.61 -9.64
N PRO A 110 -1.29 6.93 -9.59
CA PRO A 110 -0.34 6.16 -8.80
C PRO A 110 -0.52 6.44 -7.31
N SER A 111 -0.34 5.40 -6.51
CA SER A 111 -0.31 5.50 -5.05
C SER A 111 0.71 4.52 -4.46
N ALA A 112 1.22 4.87 -3.28
CA ALA A 112 2.12 4.04 -2.51
C ALA A 112 1.62 3.98 -1.05
N ASN A 113 1.74 2.81 -0.43
CA ASN A 113 1.42 2.62 0.98
C ASN A 113 2.61 2.03 1.72
N VAL A 114 2.80 2.49 2.94
CA VAL A 114 3.73 1.93 3.91
C VAL A 114 2.95 1.70 5.19
N LEU A 115 2.81 0.43 5.61
CA LEU A 115 2.02 0.04 6.77
C LEU A 115 2.85 -0.81 7.72
N VAL A 116 2.57 -0.64 9.00
CA VAL A 116 3.07 -1.49 10.08
C VAL A 116 1.87 -2.08 10.80
N GLY A 117 1.97 -3.33 11.20
CA GLY A 117 0.86 -4.02 11.84
C GLY A 117 1.23 -5.35 12.45
N PHE A 118 0.24 -6.20 12.56
CA PHE A 118 0.35 -7.53 13.14
C PHE A 118 -0.27 -8.57 12.21
N GLU A 119 0.34 -9.75 12.18
CA GLU A 119 -0.22 -10.95 11.55
C GLU A 119 -0.48 -11.99 12.66
N VAL A 120 -1.71 -12.51 12.70
CA VAL A 120 -2.15 -13.49 13.70
C VAL A 120 -2.33 -14.84 13.02
N ASN A 121 -1.65 -15.87 13.54
CA ASN A 121 -1.68 -17.25 13.04
C ASN A 121 -1.39 -17.34 11.52
N ASP A 122 -0.43 -16.57 11.01
CA ASP A 122 -0.06 -16.49 9.57
C ASP A 122 -1.25 -16.18 8.63
N THR A 123 -2.34 -15.63 9.15
CA THR A 123 -3.62 -15.55 8.43
C THR A 123 -4.27 -14.19 8.50
N LEU A 124 -4.57 -13.69 9.69
CA LEU A 124 -5.28 -12.42 9.88
C LEU A 124 -4.28 -11.28 10.06
N GLN A 125 -4.44 -10.23 9.27
CA GLN A 125 -3.55 -9.07 9.27
C GLN A 125 -4.32 -7.81 9.64
N LEU A 126 -3.74 -7.00 10.51
CA LEU A 126 -4.23 -5.67 10.85
C LEU A 126 -3.05 -4.70 10.78
N ALA A 127 -3.15 -3.67 9.95
CA ALA A 127 -2.07 -2.73 9.74
C ALA A 127 -2.57 -1.29 9.62
N VAL A 128 -1.70 -0.35 9.98
CA VAL A 128 -1.92 1.10 9.88
C VAL A 128 -0.66 1.75 9.36
N GLY A 129 -0.81 2.85 8.62
CA GLY A 129 0.36 3.53 8.07
C GLY A 129 0.03 4.77 7.26
N GLY A 130 0.93 5.09 6.32
CA GLY A 130 0.80 6.22 5.42
C GLY A 130 0.46 5.77 3.99
N ASN A 131 -0.46 6.50 3.37
CA ASN A 131 -0.76 6.42 1.94
C ASN A 131 -0.27 7.70 1.27
N LEU A 132 0.53 7.57 0.22
CA LEU A 132 0.88 8.65 -0.70
C LEU A 132 0.09 8.42 -1.98
N SER A 133 -0.76 9.37 -2.36
CA SER A 133 -1.54 9.32 -3.59
C SER A 133 -1.33 10.57 -4.41
N VAL A 134 -1.01 10.41 -5.69
CA VAL A 134 -0.84 11.54 -6.62
C VAL A 134 -2.19 12.09 -7.06
N TYR A 135 -3.21 11.25 -7.09
CA TYR A 135 -4.57 11.63 -7.37
C TYR A 135 -5.35 11.78 -6.06
N ASP A 136 -5.50 13.00 -5.61
CA ASP A 136 -6.28 13.32 -4.43
C ASP A 136 -7.34 14.37 -4.76
N PRO A 137 -8.62 14.02 -4.60
CA PRO A 137 -9.71 14.97 -4.77
C PRO A 137 -9.88 15.93 -3.57
N SER A 138 -9.03 15.82 -2.54
CA SER A 138 -9.13 16.68 -1.36
C SER A 138 -8.89 18.15 -1.70
N PRO A 139 -9.72 19.08 -1.20
CA PRO A 139 -9.53 20.50 -1.40
C PRO A 139 -8.19 21.05 -0.89
N ASP A 140 -7.59 20.38 0.07
CA ASP A 140 -6.37 20.82 0.74
C ASP A 140 -5.09 20.45 -0.02
N GLY A 141 -5.22 19.64 -1.11
CA GLY A 141 -4.08 19.17 -1.91
C GLY A 141 -3.11 18.31 -1.12
N ASN A 142 -3.57 17.66 -0.06
CA ASN A 142 -2.78 16.72 0.70
C ASN A 142 -2.60 15.42 -0.07
N TYR A 143 -1.35 15.03 -0.28
CA TYR A 143 -1.00 13.78 -0.96
C TYR A 143 -0.72 12.64 0.02
N ILE A 144 -0.60 12.93 1.31
CA ILE A 144 -0.29 11.94 2.36
C ILE A 144 -1.49 11.80 3.29
N HIS A 145 -1.99 10.58 3.41
CA HIS A 145 -3.14 10.24 4.25
C HIS A 145 -2.81 9.10 5.19
N LEU A 146 -3.52 9.03 6.29
CA LEU A 146 -3.57 7.82 7.11
C LEU A 146 -4.21 6.70 6.30
N VAL A 147 -3.71 5.48 6.44
CA VAL A 147 -4.30 4.27 5.85
C VAL A 147 -4.41 3.18 6.89
N THR A 148 -5.50 2.45 6.86
CA THR A 148 -5.71 1.23 7.66
C THR A 148 -6.00 0.07 6.73
N ALA A 149 -5.52 -1.11 7.08
CA ALA A 149 -5.77 -2.32 6.33
C ALA A 149 -6.14 -3.47 7.26
N LEU A 150 -7.20 -4.19 6.87
CA LEU A 150 -7.58 -5.47 7.45
C LEU A 150 -7.37 -6.52 6.37
N GLY A 151 -6.60 -7.56 6.66
CA GLY A 151 -6.21 -8.57 5.69
C GLY A 151 -6.47 -9.98 6.16
N PHE A 152 -6.63 -10.85 5.18
CA PHE A 152 -6.68 -12.30 5.35
C PHE A 152 -5.77 -12.92 4.31
N THR A 153 -4.87 -13.81 4.72
CA THR A 153 -3.95 -14.51 3.82
C THR A 153 -4.22 -16.00 3.83
N ALA A 154 -4.50 -16.58 2.68
CA ALA A 154 -4.63 -18.01 2.49
C ALA A 154 -3.34 -18.58 1.91
N ALA A 155 -2.78 -19.61 2.55
CA ALA A 155 -1.62 -20.33 2.04
C ALA A 155 -2.03 -21.31 0.92
N ALA A 156 -1.29 -21.33 -0.18
CA ALA A 156 -1.47 -22.20 -1.32
C ALA A 156 -0.12 -22.82 -1.73
N GLY A 157 0.40 -23.73 -0.93
CA GLY A 157 1.72 -24.34 -1.10
C GLY A 157 2.84 -23.32 -0.86
N LYS A 158 3.64 -23.01 -1.90
CA LYS A 158 4.71 -21.99 -1.83
C LYS A 158 4.18 -20.58 -2.11
N LEU A 159 2.94 -20.46 -2.50
CA LEU A 159 2.28 -19.19 -2.80
C LEU A 159 1.35 -18.83 -1.65
N SER A 160 1.05 -17.56 -1.51
CA SER A 160 -0.03 -17.09 -0.65
C SER A 160 -0.93 -16.12 -1.41
N VAL A 161 -2.22 -16.19 -1.08
CA VAL A 161 -3.26 -15.35 -1.68
C VAL A 161 -3.79 -14.44 -0.59
N PRO A 162 -3.36 -13.19 -0.53
CA PRO A 162 -3.89 -12.22 0.40
C PRO A 162 -5.17 -11.58 -0.13
N LEU A 163 -6.04 -11.22 0.78
CA LEU A 163 -7.22 -10.39 0.57
C LEU A 163 -7.19 -9.27 1.59
N HIS A 164 -7.10 -8.03 1.14
CA HIS A 164 -7.07 -6.87 2.03
C HIS A 164 -8.25 -5.96 1.78
N LEU A 165 -8.87 -5.49 2.85
CA LEU A 165 -9.75 -4.34 2.88
C LEU A 165 -8.93 -3.16 3.37
N VAL A 166 -8.79 -2.14 2.52
CA VAL A 166 -7.99 -0.95 2.80
C VAL A 166 -8.92 0.23 2.94
N TYR A 167 -8.72 1.04 3.96
CA TYR A 167 -9.49 2.25 4.19
C TYR A 167 -8.56 3.44 4.43
N VAL A 168 -8.78 4.51 3.69
CA VAL A 168 -8.09 5.78 3.80
C VAL A 168 -9.10 6.84 4.21
N PRO A 169 -9.16 7.20 5.50
CA PRO A 169 -10.02 8.27 5.96
C PRO A 169 -9.53 9.63 5.45
N ASP A 170 -10.46 10.54 5.26
CA ASP A 170 -10.17 11.92 4.96
C ASP A 170 -11.11 12.82 5.76
N VAL A 171 -10.54 13.84 6.40
CA VAL A 171 -11.28 14.78 7.28
C VAL A 171 -12.24 15.67 6.49
N ASN A 172 -12.00 15.85 5.20
CA ASN A 172 -12.83 16.65 4.30
C ASN A 172 -13.93 15.83 3.61
N GLY A 173 -14.08 14.56 3.98
CA GLY A 173 -15.12 13.67 3.45
C GLY A 173 -14.78 12.99 2.13
N PHE A 174 -13.52 13.01 1.68
CA PHE A 174 -13.03 12.34 0.46
C PHE A 174 -12.38 11.00 0.79
N TRP A 175 -12.99 10.20 1.63
CA TRP A 175 -12.47 8.91 2.02
C TRP A 175 -12.41 7.92 0.86
N ARG A 176 -11.51 6.99 0.96
CA ARG A 176 -11.30 5.91 -0.03
C ARG A 176 -11.39 4.55 0.64
N CYS A 177 -11.96 3.60 -0.07
CA CYS A 177 -12.00 2.21 0.35
C CYS A 177 -11.55 1.33 -0.83
N ALA A 178 -10.75 0.32 -0.54
CA ALA A 178 -10.30 -0.62 -1.56
C ALA A 178 -10.40 -2.05 -1.07
N ILE A 179 -10.75 -2.95 -1.98
CA ILE A 179 -10.54 -4.39 -1.80
C ILE A 179 -9.42 -4.79 -2.75
N THR A 180 -8.38 -5.41 -2.21
CA THR A 180 -7.24 -5.86 -3.00
C THR A 180 -6.97 -7.34 -2.74
N THR A 181 -6.60 -8.06 -3.78
CA THR A 181 -6.15 -9.44 -3.73
C THR A 181 -4.92 -9.61 -4.60
N GLY A 182 -4.27 -10.75 -4.53
CA GLY A 182 -3.10 -10.99 -5.36
C GLY A 182 -2.46 -12.34 -5.10
N VAL A 183 -1.22 -12.47 -5.51
CA VAL A 183 -0.41 -13.66 -5.29
C VAL A 183 0.97 -13.24 -4.81
N ASN A 184 1.38 -13.76 -3.66
CA ASN A 184 2.71 -13.61 -3.09
C ASN A 184 3.50 -14.92 -3.22
N TRP A 185 4.81 -14.80 -3.47
CA TRP A 185 5.78 -15.89 -3.55
C TRP A 185 7.00 -15.62 -2.69
#